data_6612da1fd4c1ed5be0e715c21ac9d9fb
#
_entry.id   6612da1fd4c1ed5be0e715c21ac9d9fb
#
_cell.length_a   1.000
_cell.length_b   1.000
_cell.length_c   1.000
_cell.angle_alpha   90.00
_cell.angle_beta   90.00
_cell.angle_gamma   90.00
#
_symmetry.space_group_name_H-M   'P 1'
#
loop_
_entity.id
_entity.type
_entity.pdbx_description
1 polymer ?
#
loop_
_entity_poly.entity_id
_entity_poly.type
_entity_poly.pdbx_seq_one_letter_code
_entity_poly.pdbx_strand_id
1 'polypeptide(L)'
;MKRVFNLLVVDESGSMSIIERQALVGINETLTTIQKMQKTHKDMEQRVTLITFDSTHKNLFYDNVSAHHIKPLKSRDYNPCGGTPLYDVIGMGIAKINALTTEDDSVLVTIITDGEENCSEEYDLKMIKNLIEKLKKQNWTFTFIGTDDLDVENIAHGMGIDNHLQFSEDEAGTKAMFARENRARERYNKCRAMDCKMEAGSYFGEK
;
A
#
# COMPACT_ATOMS: atom_id res chain seq x y z
N MET A 1 -16.03 4.06 17.42
CA MET A 1 -16.16 3.59 16.02
C MET A 1 -14.80 3.09 15.61
N LYS A 2 -14.68 1.86 15.11
CA LYS A 2 -13.40 1.29 14.65
C LYS A 2 -12.89 2.05 13.44
N ARG A 3 -11.58 2.25 13.35
CA ARG A 3 -10.95 2.91 12.19
C ARG A 3 -10.07 1.91 11.46
N VAL A 4 -10.09 1.97 10.14
CA VAL A 4 -9.16 1.27 9.26
C VAL A 4 -8.37 2.32 8.49
N PHE A 5 -7.08 2.40 8.79
CA PHE A 5 -6.16 3.28 8.06
C PHE A 5 -5.61 2.52 6.86
N ASN A 6 -5.79 3.08 5.69
CA ASN A 6 -5.24 2.57 4.44
C ASN A 6 -4.07 3.47 4.04
N LEU A 7 -2.84 2.98 4.22
CA LEU A 7 -1.64 3.63 3.73
C LEU A 7 -1.27 3.00 2.39
N LEU A 8 -1.38 3.76 1.32
CA LEU A 8 -0.98 3.40 -0.03
C LEU A 8 0.34 4.10 -0.34
N VAL A 9 1.39 3.33 -0.59
CA VAL A 9 2.73 3.78 -0.98
C VAL A 9 2.96 3.25 -2.39
N VAL A 10 2.94 4.14 -3.37
CA VAL A 10 2.99 3.78 -4.79
C VAL A 10 4.19 4.43 -5.44
N ASP A 11 5.02 3.62 -6.03
CA ASP A 11 6.18 4.05 -6.79
C ASP A 11 5.76 4.91 -7.98
N GLU A 12 6.46 5.99 -8.19
CA GLU A 12 6.35 6.92 -9.31
C GLU A 12 7.74 7.13 -9.95
N SER A 13 8.65 6.14 -9.78
CA SER A 13 9.99 6.16 -10.41
C SER A 13 9.90 5.99 -11.92
N GLY A 14 11.00 6.28 -12.61
CA GLY A 14 11.03 6.33 -14.08
C GLY A 14 10.63 5.03 -14.78
N SER A 15 10.91 3.87 -14.20
CA SER A 15 10.52 2.55 -14.70
C SER A 15 9.00 2.38 -14.79
N MET A 16 8.24 2.88 -13.81
CA MET A 16 6.77 2.86 -13.80
C MET A 16 6.12 3.50 -15.04
N SER A 17 6.88 4.21 -15.88
CA SER A 17 6.37 4.81 -17.13
C SER A 17 5.80 3.77 -18.12
N ILE A 18 6.24 2.52 -18.05
CA ILE A 18 5.74 1.41 -18.90
C ILE A 18 4.27 1.12 -18.58
N ILE A 19 3.89 1.22 -17.32
CA ILE A 19 2.54 0.92 -16.82
C ILE A 19 1.83 2.15 -16.22
N GLU A 20 2.29 3.37 -16.51
CA GLU A 20 1.77 4.63 -15.94
C GLU A 20 0.24 4.70 -15.94
N ARG A 21 -0.37 4.51 -17.12
CA ARG A 21 -1.82 4.58 -17.28
C ARG A 21 -2.54 3.52 -16.45
N GLN A 22 -2.03 2.29 -16.47
CA GLN A 22 -2.62 1.15 -15.76
C GLN A 22 -2.47 1.31 -14.24
N ALA A 23 -1.34 1.81 -13.79
CA ALA A 23 -1.10 2.13 -12.38
C ALA A 23 -2.09 3.20 -11.89
N LEU A 24 -2.25 4.30 -12.63
CA LEU A 24 -3.22 5.35 -12.28
C LEU A 24 -4.66 4.83 -12.22
N VAL A 25 -5.07 4.01 -13.20
CA VAL A 25 -6.41 3.39 -13.20
C VAL A 25 -6.58 2.49 -11.97
N GLY A 26 -5.59 1.64 -11.68
CA GLY A 26 -5.62 0.73 -10.54
C GLY A 26 -5.63 1.43 -9.19
N ILE A 27 -4.85 2.52 -9.03
CA ILE A 27 -4.92 3.38 -7.83
C ILE A 27 -6.36 3.88 -7.64
N ASN A 28 -6.98 4.40 -8.70
CA ASN A 28 -8.35 4.93 -8.64
C ASN A 28 -9.40 3.83 -8.35
N GLU A 29 -9.21 2.61 -8.86
CA GLU A 29 -10.03 1.45 -8.51
C GLU A 29 -9.89 1.08 -7.03
N THR A 30 -8.67 1.15 -6.48
CA THR A 30 -8.41 0.91 -5.06
C THR A 30 -9.08 1.97 -4.19
N LEU A 31 -8.97 3.26 -4.54
CA LEU A 31 -9.68 4.35 -3.86
C LEU A 31 -11.20 4.13 -3.88
N THR A 32 -11.75 3.73 -5.03
CA THR A 32 -13.18 3.39 -5.19
C THR A 32 -13.59 2.20 -4.30
N THR A 33 -12.73 1.18 -4.22
CA THR A 33 -12.96 0.01 -3.34
C THR A 33 -12.99 0.43 -1.88
N ILE A 34 -12.09 1.30 -1.43
CA ILE A 34 -12.08 1.83 -0.05
C ILE A 34 -13.38 2.64 0.22
N GLN A 35 -13.82 3.46 -0.72
CA GLN A 35 -15.10 4.19 -0.61
C GLN A 35 -16.30 3.25 -0.51
N LYS A 36 -16.28 2.15 -1.27
CA LYS A 36 -17.32 1.12 -1.19
C LYS A 36 -17.33 0.45 0.20
N MET A 37 -16.15 0.14 0.76
CA MET A 37 -16.04 -0.42 2.11
C MET A 37 -16.60 0.54 3.16
N GLN A 38 -16.33 1.85 3.05
CA GLN A 38 -16.91 2.86 3.94
C GLN A 38 -18.45 2.87 3.90
N LYS A 39 -19.03 2.69 2.72
CA LYS A 39 -20.50 2.66 2.56
C LYS A 39 -21.11 1.35 3.10
N THR A 40 -20.39 0.24 2.96
CA THR A 40 -20.86 -1.10 3.34
C THR A 40 -20.76 -1.34 4.85
N HIS A 41 -19.67 -0.86 5.47
CA HIS A 41 -19.38 -1.02 6.90
C HIS A 41 -19.48 0.32 7.62
N LYS A 42 -20.71 0.72 7.95
CA LYS A 42 -21.01 2.02 8.58
C LYS A 42 -20.48 2.18 10.00
N ASP A 43 -20.17 1.10 10.66
CA ASP A 43 -19.58 1.00 12.00
C ASP A 43 -18.05 1.12 11.99
N MET A 44 -17.43 1.13 10.81
CA MET A 44 -16.00 1.33 10.62
C MET A 44 -15.73 2.60 9.79
N GLU A 45 -14.78 3.42 10.24
CA GLU A 45 -14.30 4.57 9.47
C GLU A 45 -13.07 4.18 8.64
N GLN A 46 -13.14 4.36 7.33
CA GLN A 46 -12.01 4.19 6.43
C GLN A 46 -11.25 5.51 6.29
N ARG A 47 -9.99 5.51 6.67
CA ARG A 47 -9.05 6.64 6.54
C ARG A 47 -8.03 6.32 5.44
N VAL A 48 -7.67 7.29 4.62
CA VAL A 48 -6.76 7.10 3.49
C VAL A 48 -5.58 8.05 3.60
N THR A 49 -4.40 7.48 3.46
CA THR A 49 -3.15 8.19 3.17
C THR A 49 -2.59 7.61 1.88
N LEU A 50 -2.41 8.44 0.87
CA LEU A 50 -1.83 8.05 -0.42
C LEU A 50 -0.58 8.86 -0.68
N ILE A 51 0.52 8.17 -0.86
CA ILE A 51 1.82 8.74 -1.18
C ILE A 51 2.26 8.12 -2.50
N THR A 52 2.54 8.94 -3.52
CA THR A 52 3.37 8.52 -4.66
C THR A 52 4.75 9.13 -4.51
N PHE A 53 5.78 8.47 -5.04
CA PHE A 53 7.14 8.89 -4.76
C PHE A 53 8.11 8.55 -5.89
N ASP A 54 9.06 9.44 -6.07
CA ASP A 54 10.31 9.24 -6.81
C ASP A 54 11.50 9.87 -6.03
N SER A 55 12.70 9.89 -6.61
CA SER A 55 13.89 10.46 -5.97
C SER A 55 13.83 11.99 -5.80
N THR A 56 12.90 12.68 -6.46
CA THR A 56 12.77 14.13 -6.44
C THR A 56 11.53 14.61 -5.71
N HIS A 57 10.47 13.78 -5.68
CA HIS A 57 9.17 14.13 -5.12
C HIS A 57 8.62 13.03 -4.22
N LYS A 58 7.96 13.43 -3.14
CA LYS A 58 7.14 12.60 -2.26
C LYS A 58 5.76 13.26 -2.22
N ASN A 59 4.88 12.86 -3.14
CA ASN A 59 3.57 13.49 -3.32
C ASN A 59 2.55 12.89 -2.34
N LEU A 60 2.18 13.64 -1.32
CA LEU A 60 1.14 13.25 -0.35
C LEU A 60 -0.23 13.71 -0.84
N PHE A 61 -0.91 12.89 -1.65
CA PHE A 61 -2.23 13.23 -2.20
C PHE A 61 -3.34 13.21 -1.16
N TYR A 62 -3.28 12.24 -0.24
CA TYR A 62 -4.20 12.16 0.89
C TYR A 62 -3.39 11.99 2.17
N ASP A 63 -3.68 12.82 3.15
CA ASP A 63 -3.09 12.77 4.49
C ASP A 63 -4.19 12.48 5.51
N ASN A 64 -4.40 11.20 5.82
CA ASN A 64 -5.42 10.77 6.77
C ASN A 64 -6.82 11.32 6.46
N VAL A 65 -7.20 11.28 5.20
CA VAL A 65 -8.51 11.78 4.73
C VAL A 65 -9.58 10.70 4.89
N SER A 66 -10.78 11.07 5.35
CA SER A 66 -11.92 10.14 5.35
C SER A 66 -12.26 9.69 3.93
N ALA A 67 -12.54 8.40 3.75
CA ALA A 67 -12.91 7.84 2.46
C ALA A 67 -14.13 8.51 1.81
N HIS A 68 -14.96 9.21 2.58
CA HIS A 68 -16.06 10.01 2.04
C HIS A 68 -15.60 11.20 1.19
N HIS A 69 -14.39 11.70 1.42
CA HIS A 69 -13.89 12.94 0.81
C HIS A 69 -12.80 12.71 -0.25
N ILE A 70 -12.34 11.46 -0.45
CA ILE A 70 -11.34 11.18 -1.48
C ILE A 70 -11.96 11.29 -2.88
N LYS A 71 -11.12 11.64 -3.86
CA LYS A 71 -11.48 11.78 -5.28
C LYS A 71 -10.48 10.99 -6.12
N PRO A 72 -10.84 10.54 -7.33
CA PRO A 72 -9.86 9.90 -8.20
C PRO A 72 -8.74 10.88 -8.58
N LEU A 73 -7.51 10.34 -8.70
CA LEU A 73 -6.37 11.06 -9.27
C LEU A 73 -6.61 11.31 -10.77
N LYS A 74 -6.05 12.38 -11.27
CA LYS A 74 -6.05 12.75 -12.70
C LYS A 74 -4.73 12.34 -13.34
N SER A 75 -4.66 12.24 -14.67
CA SER A 75 -3.43 11.88 -15.38
C SER A 75 -2.24 12.77 -15.03
N ARG A 76 -2.47 14.07 -14.77
CA ARG A 76 -1.40 14.99 -14.34
C ARG A 76 -0.88 14.77 -12.92
N ASP A 77 -1.55 13.95 -12.14
CA ASP A 77 -1.25 13.71 -10.73
C ASP A 77 -0.31 12.49 -10.53
N TYR A 78 0.06 11.81 -11.62
CA TYR A 78 0.96 10.65 -11.60
C TYR A 78 1.86 10.72 -12.85
N ASN A 79 3.16 11.03 -12.67
CA ASN A 79 4.12 11.30 -13.74
C ASN A 79 5.45 10.64 -13.41
N PRO A 80 5.65 9.38 -13.79
CA PRO A 80 6.83 8.59 -13.45
C PRO A 80 8.14 9.25 -13.87
N CYS A 81 9.07 9.42 -12.91
CA CYS A 81 10.43 9.93 -13.14
C CYS A 81 11.39 9.55 -11.99
N GLY A 82 12.70 9.77 -12.19
CA GLY A 82 13.70 9.62 -11.12
C GLY A 82 13.93 8.20 -10.64
N GLY A 83 14.48 8.05 -9.43
CA GLY A 83 14.83 6.80 -8.77
C GLY A 83 13.83 6.43 -7.65
N THR A 84 14.14 5.39 -6.86
CA THR A 84 13.23 4.72 -5.93
C THR A 84 13.72 4.78 -4.48
N PRO A 85 13.45 5.87 -3.70
CA PRO A 85 13.76 5.96 -2.26
C PRO A 85 12.72 5.20 -1.41
N LEU A 86 12.61 3.89 -1.62
CA LEU A 86 11.55 3.04 -1.09
C LEU A 86 11.50 3.03 0.45
N TYR A 87 12.65 2.87 1.10
CA TYR A 87 12.70 2.78 2.57
C TYR A 87 12.32 4.09 3.22
N ASP A 88 12.77 5.23 2.69
CA ASP A 88 12.44 6.54 3.21
C ASP A 88 10.93 6.80 3.20
N VAL A 89 10.28 6.45 2.09
CA VAL A 89 8.84 6.69 1.94
C VAL A 89 8.00 5.73 2.79
N ILE A 90 8.40 4.47 2.90
CA ILE A 90 7.78 3.52 3.83
C ILE A 90 7.91 4.03 5.27
N GLY A 91 9.12 4.42 5.70
CA GLY A 91 9.38 4.93 7.04
C GLY A 91 8.57 6.18 7.37
N MET A 92 8.56 7.15 6.44
CA MET A 92 7.77 8.39 6.56
C MET A 92 6.26 8.09 6.67
N GLY A 93 5.74 7.25 5.79
CA GLY A 93 4.32 6.89 5.79
C GLY A 93 3.89 6.18 7.08
N ILE A 94 4.70 5.23 7.54
CA ILE A 94 4.47 4.53 8.81
C ILE A 94 4.50 5.51 9.98
N ALA A 95 5.49 6.40 10.07
CA ALA A 95 5.61 7.36 11.16
C ALA A 95 4.37 8.26 11.24
N LYS A 96 3.86 8.74 10.09
CA LYS A 96 2.62 9.55 10.03
C LYS A 96 1.42 8.79 10.60
N ILE A 97 1.19 7.57 10.14
CA ILE A 97 0.01 6.79 10.56
C ILE A 97 0.14 6.35 12.02
N ASN A 98 1.32 5.92 12.45
CA ASN A 98 1.55 5.46 13.82
C ASN A 98 1.29 6.56 14.87
N ALA A 99 1.52 7.83 14.51
CA ALA A 99 1.19 8.97 15.38
C ALA A 99 -0.32 9.20 15.57
N LEU A 100 -1.17 8.62 14.72
CA LEU A 100 -2.61 8.83 14.70
C LEU A 100 -3.41 7.62 15.19
N THR A 101 -2.79 6.44 15.25
CA THR A 101 -3.45 5.18 15.57
C THR A 101 -3.44 4.87 17.06
N THR A 102 -4.46 4.14 17.49
CA THR A 102 -4.58 3.53 18.82
C THR A 102 -4.58 2.01 18.70
N GLU A 103 -4.59 1.28 19.82
CA GLU A 103 -4.61 -0.18 19.85
C GLU A 103 -5.87 -0.80 19.21
N ASP A 104 -6.98 -0.05 19.19
CA ASP A 104 -8.25 -0.49 18.60
C ASP A 104 -8.30 -0.31 17.07
N ASP A 105 -7.39 0.45 16.51
CA ASP A 105 -7.35 0.76 15.09
C ASP A 105 -6.69 -0.37 14.29
N SER A 106 -7.09 -0.52 13.04
CA SER A 106 -6.43 -1.42 12.09
C SER A 106 -5.72 -0.61 11.01
N VAL A 107 -4.53 -1.05 10.63
CA VAL A 107 -3.76 -0.41 9.55
C VAL A 107 -3.46 -1.43 8.46
N LEU A 108 -3.75 -1.07 7.22
CA LEU A 108 -3.33 -1.81 6.03
C LEU A 108 -2.38 -0.94 5.22
N VAL A 109 -1.13 -1.37 5.13
CA VAL A 109 -0.08 -0.75 4.33
C VAL A 109 0.06 -1.54 3.04
N THR A 110 -0.12 -0.88 1.90
CA THR A 110 0.07 -1.47 0.57
C THR A 110 1.18 -0.73 -0.14
N ILE A 111 2.24 -1.45 -0.46
CA ILE A 111 3.42 -0.94 -1.16
C ILE A 111 3.40 -1.52 -2.56
N ILE A 112 3.47 -0.66 -3.59
CA ILE A 112 3.48 -1.05 -5.00
C ILE A 112 4.69 -0.41 -5.66
N THR A 113 5.56 -1.21 -6.27
CA THR A 113 6.78 -0.77 -6.95
C THR A 113 7.14 -1.72 -8.10
N ASP A 114 7.81 -1.21 -9.12
CA ASP A 114 8.46 -1.96 -10.19
C ASP A 114 9.99 -1.93 -10.07
N GLY A 115 10.52 -1.25 -9.03
CA GLY A 115 11.95 -1.01 -8.86
C GLY A 115 12.49 -1.45 -7.50
N GLU A 116 13.81 -1.73 -7.48
CA GLU A 116 14.55 -1.94 -6.24
C GLU A 116 14.86 -0.59 -5.58
N GLU A 117 14.98 -0.64 -4.25
CA GLU A 117 15.52 0.46 -3.44
C GLU A 117 16.89 0.92 -3.98
N ASN A 118 17.05 2.21 -4.24
CA ASN A 118 18.33 2.69 -4.81
C ASN A 118 18.80 4.06 -4.32
N CYS A 119 18.01 4.80 -3.54
CA CYS A 119 18.38 6.17 -3.17
C CYS A 119 17.78 6.68 -1.84
N SER A 120 17.39 5.79 -0.92
CA SER A 120 17.00 6.19 0.44
C SER A 120 18.21 6.69 1.23
N GLU A 121 18.01 7.75 2.03
CA GLU A 121 19.03 8.41 2.83
C GLU A 121 18.73 8.36 4.34
N GLU A 122 17.45 8.32 4.73
CA GLU A 122 17.00 8.41 6.13
C GLU A 122 16.78 7.03 6.77
N TYR A 123 16.27 6.05 5.98
CA TYR A 123 15.95 4.71 6.44
C TYR A 123 16.75 3.65 5.68
N ASP A 124 17.25 2.65 6.40
CA ASP A 124 17.84 1.45 5.83
C ASP A 124 16.91 0.23 5.99
N LEU A 125 17.23 -0.87 5.31
CA LEU A 125 16.48 -2.13 5.37
C LEU A 125 16.27 -2.63 6.81
N LYS A 126 17.29 -2.52 7.66
CA LYS A 126 17.23 -2.99 9.05
C LYS A 126 16.26 -2.16 9.88
N MET A 127 16.27 -0.84 9.69
CA MET A 127 15.32 0.06 10.35
C MET A 127 13.87 -0.24 9.94
N ILE A 128 13.62 -0.40 8.64
CA ILE A 128 12.30 -0.75 8.10
C ILE A 128 11.84 -2.10 8.62
N LYS A 129 12.70 -3.14 8.59
CA LYS A 129 12.38 -4.45 9.12
C LYS A 129 11.96 -4.41 10.58
N ASN A 130 12.76 -3.78 11.42
CA ASN A 130 12.48 -3.64 12.85
C ASN A 130 11.15 -2.94 13.12
N LEU A 131 10.87 -1.89 12.34
CA LEU A 131 9.63 -1.12 12.43
C LEU A 131 8.42 -1.96 12.05
N ILE A 132 8.48 -2.68 10.94
CA ILE A 132 7.42 -3.56 10.45
C ILE A 132 7.18 -4.72 11.44
N GLU A 133 8.22 -5.41 11.89
CA GLU A 133 8.10 -6.52 12.86
C GLU A 133 7.48 -6.08 14.20
N LYS A 134 7.78 -4.86 14.65
CA LYS A 134 7.16 -4.26 15.83
C LYS A 134 5.66 -4.02 15.60
N LEU A 135 5.29 -3.40 14.49
CA LEU A 135 3.92 -3.00 14.18
C LEU A 135 3.01 -4.18 13.82
N LYS A 136 3.54 -5.25 13.22
CA LYS A 136 2.81 -6.51 12.98
C LYS A 136 2.25 -7.15 14.27
N LYS A 137 2.87 -6.88 15.42
CA LYS A 137 2.37 -7.33 16.75
C LYS A 137 1.14 -6.54 17.21
N GLN A 138 0.88 -5.41 16.58
CA GLN A 138 -0.31 -4.58 16.74
C GLN A 138 -1.30 -4.90 15.61
N ASN A 139 -2.29 -4.12 15.36
CA ASN A 139 -3.26 -4.40 14.28
C ASN A 139 -2.81 -3.88 12.89
N TRP A 140 -1.51 -3.99 12.58
CA TRP A 140 -0.93 -3.59 11.29
C TRP A 140 -0.74 -4.79 10.37
N THR A 141 -1.16 -4.63 9.12
CA THR A 141 -0.95 -5.59 8.03
C THR A 141 -0.18 -4.89 6.93
N PHE A 142 0.89 -5.53 6.46
CA PHE A 142 1.75 -5.01 5.40
C PHE A 142 1.64 -5.92 4.18
N THR A 143 1.58 -5.31 2.99
CA THR A 143 1.58 -6.00 1.71
C THR A 143 2.62 -5.36 0.80
N PHE A 144 3.37 -6.19 0.08
CA PHE A 144 4.35 -5.76 -0.91
C PHE A 144 3.97 -6.33 -2.28
N ILE A 145 3.88 -5.48 -3.28
CA ILE A 145 3.49 -5.83 -4.65
C ILE A 145 4.58 -5.34 -5.58
N GLY A 146 5.19 -6.25 -6.30
CA GLY A 146 6.27 -5.94 -7.24
C GLY A 146 6.11 -6.64 -8.58
N THR A 147 6.85 -6.17 -9.58
CA THR A 147 6.88 -6.75 -10.93
C THR A 147 7.62 -8.09 -10.98
N ASP A 148 7.46 -8.83 -12.05
CA ASP A 148 8.02 -10.19 -12.22
C ASP A 148 9.52 -10.22 -12.56
N ASP A 149 10.12 -9.08 -12.83
CA ASP A 149 11.57 -8.90 -12.93
C ASP A 149 12.27 -8.68 -11.58
N LEU A 150 11.50 -8.43 -10.50
CA LEU A 150 12.01 -8.31 -9.13
C LEU A 150 11.93 -9.64 -8.37
N ASP A 151 12.88 -9.87 -7.47
CA ASP A 151 12.77 -10.93 -6.46
C ASP A 151 11.84 -10.53 -5.32
N VAL A 152 10.54 -10.42 -5.66
CA VAL A 152 9.48 -9.88 -4.79
C VAL A 152 9.43 -10.60 -3.44
N GLU A 153 9.59 -11.92 -3.42
CA GLU A 153 9.55 -12.72 -2.20
C GLU A 153 10.72 -12.37 -1.27
N ASN A 154 11.94 -12.33 -1.78
CA ASN A 154 13.12 -12.01 -0.97
C ASN A 154 13.13 -10.54 -0.52
N ILE A 155 12.71 -9.60 -1.37
CA ILE A 155 12.60 -8.19 -1.00
C ILE A 155 11.57 -8.01 0.13
N ALA A 156 10.38 -8.59 -0.01
CA ALA A 156 9.33 -8.51 1.00
C ALA A 156 9.78 -9.13 2.34
N HIS A 157 10.33 -10.36 2.31
CA HIS A 157 10.83 -11.04 3.49
C HIS A 157 12.03 -10.30 4.13
N GLY A 158 12.87 -9.68 3.31
CA GLY A 158 13.96 -8.81 3.78
C GLY A 158 13.43 -7.69 4.68
N MET A 159 12.30 -7.08 4.33
CA MET A 159 11.61 -6.06 5.11
C MET A 159 10.70 -6.63 6.22
N GLY A 160 10.58 -7.96 6.37
CA GLY A 160 9.68 -8.58 7.33
C GLY A 160 8.21 -8.63 6.91
N ILE A 161 7.92 -8.50 5.61
CA ILE A 161 6.56 -8.55 5.04
C ILE A 161 6.26 -9.98 4.55
N ASP A 162 5.20 -10.59 5.08
CA ASP A 162 4.78 -11.95 4.71
C ASP A 162 3.81 -11.97 3.51
N ASN A 163 3.04 -10.88 3.31
CA ASN A 163 2.07 -10.80 2.24
C ASN A 163 2.69 -10.12 1.03
N HIS A 164 3.02 -10.89 0.02
CA HIS A 164 3.57 -10.35 -1.22
C HIS A 164 2.82 -10.87 -2.44
N LEU A 165 2.90 -10.13 -3.54
CA LEU A 165 2.28 -10.44 -4.81
C LEU A 165 3.18 -9.98 -5.95
N GLN A 166 3.49 -10.88 -6.86
CA GLN A 166 4.23 -10.59 -8.09
C GLN A 166 3.26 -10.44 -9.27
N PHE A 167 3.54 -9.53 -10.20
CA PHE A 167 2.72 -9.31 -11.40
C PHE A 167 3.59 -9.01 -12.62
N SER A 168 3.07 -9.32 -13.82
CA SER A 168 3.75 -8.97 -15.07
C SER A 168 3.61 -7.49 -15.37
N GLU A 169 4.73 -6.85 -15.77
CA GLU A 169 4.81 -5.43 -16.12
C GLU A 169 4.21 -5.14 -17.50
N ASP A 170 2.93 -5.46 -17.65
CA ASP A 170 2.11 -5.17 -18.82
C ASP A 170 0.69 -4.76 -18.43
N GLU A 171 -0.13 -4.36 -19.40
CA GLU A 171 -1.50 -3.91 -19.14
C GLU A 171 -2.36 -4.99 -18.46
N ALA A 172 -2.26 -6.23 -18.91
CA ALA A 172 -3.07 -7.33 -18.40
C ALA A 172 -2.64 -7.75 -17.00
N GLY A 173 -1.33 -7.87 -16.75
CA GLY A 173 -0.75 -8.19 -15.46
C GLY A 173 -1.05 -7.12 -14.41
N THR A 174 -0.84 -5.85 -14.74
CA THR A 174 -1.15 -4.72 -13.85
C THR A 174 -2.63 -4.70 -13.48
N LYS A 175 -3.53 -4.87 -14.45
CA LYS A 175 -4.98 -4.93 -14.20
C LYS A 175 -5.36 -6.13 -13.33
N ALA A 176 -4.79 -7.31 -13.58
CA ALA A 176 -5.04 -8.51 -12.78
C ALA A 176 -4.54 -8.34 -11.34
N MET A 177 -3.38 -7.71 -11.16
CA MET A 177 -2.80 -7.39 -9.85
C MET A 177 -3.75 -6.51 -9.03
N PHE A 178 -4.18 -5.36 -9.56
CA PHE A 178 -5.10 -4.47 -8.83
C PHE A 178 -6.45 -5.15 -8.53
N ALA A 179 -6.97 -5.97 -9.46
CA ALA A 179 -8.18 -6.73 -9.20
C ALA A 179 -8.01 -7.74 -8.06
N ARG A 180 -6.82 -8.39 -7.95
CA ARG A 180 -6.49 -9.31 -6.85
C ARG A 180 -6.33 -8.57 -5.54
N GLU A 181 -5.61 -7.44 -5.54
CA GLU A 181 -5.44 -6.59 -4.37
C GLU A 181 -6.79 -6.08 -3.83
N ASN A 182 -7.65 -5.55 -4.69
CA ASN A 182 -8.95 -5.05 -4.30
C ASN A 182 -9.86 -6.14 -3.69
N ARG A 183 -9.84 -7.38 -4.23
CA ARG A 183 -10.53 -8.53 -3.62
C ARG A 183 -9.95 -8.90 -2.24
N ALA A 184 -8.63 -8.85 -2.10
CA ALA A 184 -7.97 -9.12 -0.82
C ALA A 184 -8.34 -8.04 0.22
N ARG A 185 -8.38 -6.76 -0.17
CA ARG A 185 -8.80 -5.63 0.65
C ARG A 185 -10.26 -5.77 1.11
N GLU A 186 -11.15 -6.22 0.23
CA GLU A 186 -12.55 -6.49 0.62
C GLU A 186 -12.64 -7.61 1.68
N ARG A 187 -11.87 -8.71 1.53
CA ARG A 187 -11.80 -9.78 2.53
C ARG A 187 -11.23 -9.28 3.86
N TYR A 188 -10.15 -8.51 3.80
CA TYR A 188 -9.55 -7.89 4.98
C TYR A 188 -10.58 -7.06 5.75
N ASN A 189 -11.31 -6.18 5.09
CA ASN A 189 -12.31 -5.33 5.74
C ASN A 189 -13.47 -6.15 6.34
N LYS A 190 -13.95 -7.21 5.67
CA LYS A 190 -14.94 -8.14 6.24
C LYS A 190 -14.43 -8.81 7.51
N CYS A 191 -13.17 -9.26 7.51
CA CYS A 191 -12.56 -9.85 8.69
C CYS A 191 -12.50 -8.84 9.85
N ARG A 192 -12.07 -7.60 9.57
CA ARG A 192 -12.00 -6.53 10.60
C ARG A 192 -13.39 -6.15 11.15
N ALA A 193 -14.42 -6.17 10.32
CA ALA A 193 -15.80 -5.96 10.76
C ALA A 193 -16.30 -7.03 11.72
N MET A 194 -15.80 -8.27 11.58
CA MET A 194 -16.14 -9.43 12.44
C MET A 194 -15.16 -9.63 13.60
N ASP A 195 -14.27 -8.67 13.89
CA ASP A 195 -13.20 -8.79 14.91
C ASP A 195 -12.26 -9.99 14.71
N CYS A 196 -12.15 -10.51 13.49
CA CYS A 196 -11.19 -11.57 13.20
C CYS A 196 -9.83 -10.99 12.77
N LYS A 197 -8.76 -11.76 13.06
CA LYS A 197 -7.41 -11.49 12.56
C LYS A 197 -7.14 -12.37 11.35
N MET A 198 -6.57 -11.79 10.30
CA MET A 198 -6.02 -12.58 9.21
C MET A 198 -4.69 -13.19 9.66
N GLU A 199 -4.42 -14.42 9.25
CA GLU A 199 -3.12 -15.05 9.47
C GLU A 199 -2.02 -14.36 8.64
N ALA A 200 -0.79 -14.39 9.14
CA ALA A 200 0.35 -13.88 8.41
C ALA A 200 0.49 -14.59 7.04
N GLY A 201 0.74 -13.85 6.00
CA GLY A 201 0.85 -14.39 4.63
C GLY A 201 -0.49 -14.72 3.94
N SER A 202 -1.65 -14.57 4.61
CA SER A 202 -2.96 -14.96 4.04
C SER A 202 -3.71 -13.81 3.33
N TYR A 203 -3.15 -12.61 3.28
CA TYR A 203 -3.85 -11.44 2.72
C TYR A 203 -4.30 -11.65 1.27
N PHE A 204 -3.45 -12.20 0.42
CA PHE A 204 -3.79 -12.45 -1.00
C PHE A 204 -4.55 -13.78 -1.24
N GLY A 205 -4.88 -14.54 -0.20
CA GLY A 205 -5.49 -15.86 -0.27
C GLY A 205 -4.44 -16.97 -0.17
N GLU A 206 -4.90 -18.23 -0.04
CA GLU A 206 -4.01 -19.39 -0.04
C GLU A 206 -3.19 -19.42 -1.33
N LYS A 207 -1.91 -19.79 -1.20
CA LYS A 207 -0.97 -20.00 -2.33
C LYS A 207 -1.39 -21.17 -3.17
#